data_ec6472a4d8429d31e9f6038b1bc76915
#
_entry.id   ec6472a4d8429d31e9f6038b1bc76915
#
_cell.length_a   1.000
_cell.length_b   1.000
_cell.length_c   1.000
_cell.angle_alpha   90.00
_cell.angle_beta   90.00
_cell.angle_gamma   90.00
#
_symmetry.space_group_name_H-M   'P 1'
#
loop_
_entity.id
_entity.type
_entity.pdbx_description
1 polymer ?
#
loop_
_entity_poly.entity_id
_entity_poly.type
_entity_poly.pdbx_seq_one_letter_code
_entity_poly.pdbx_strand_id
1 'polypeptide(L)'
;MPYQKGEGKSVVIALGGNALGNTPQEQLQLVKDTAKNIVDMVEEGTNVIVSHGNGPQVGMINNAFAYASADDGKTPEMPFPEAGAMSQGYIGYQLSQAILNDMKLRGIDRSTACVVTQTVVDPSDPAFRNPTKPVGAFLSEEEAKAKAAETGWTFKEDAGRGWRQVVASPKPVRIVEFDAVKDLMDGGYVVVSTGGGGVPVFEKEGLYEGVPAVIDKDRSSAKLAADFGADMLVILTAVEKVCVNFEIGRAHV
;
A
#
# COMPACT_ATOMS: atom_id res chain seq x y z
N MET A 1 24.87 1.69 17.91
CA MET A 1 25.83 0.61 17.62
C MET A 1 25.95 0.48 16.10
N PRO A 2 27.11 0.13 15.52
CA PRO A 2 27.16 -0.16 14.10
C PRO A 2 26.24 -1.36 13.80
N TYR A 3 25.50 -1.28 12.69
CA TYR A 3 24.64 -2.37 12.21
C TYR A 3 25.49 -3.63 11.96
N GLN A 4 25.06 -4.74 12.52
CA GLN A 4 25.67 -6.05 12.24
C GLN A 4 24.67 -6.87 11.43
N LYS A 5 25.09 -7.30 10.24
CA LYS A 5 24.26 -8.06 9.30
C LYS A 5 23.73 -9.35 9.97
N GLY A 6 22.41 -9.52 9.97
CA GLY A 6 21.74 -10.71 10.53
C GLY A 6 21.56 -10.72 12.05
N GLU A 7 21.96 -9.66 12.76
CA GLU A 7 21.67 -9.49 14.17
C GLU A 7 20.47 -8.54 14.37
N GLY A 8 19.68 -8.80 15.41
CA GLY A 8 18.48 -8.02 15.74
C GLY A 8 17.19 -8.67 15.26
N LYS A 9 16.10 -8.27 15.89
CA LYS A 9 14.74 -8.69 15.50
C LYS A 9 14.37 -8.07 14.16
N SER A 10 13.52 -8.76 13.42
CA SER A 10 12.94 -8.30 12.17
C SER A 10 11.45 -7.95 12.36
N VAL A 11 11.04 -6.78 11.91
CA VAL A 11 9.67 -6.28 12.06
C VAL A 11 9.14 -5.78 10.73
N VAL A 12 7.94 -6.20 10.36
CA VAL A 12 7.17 -5.61 9.28
C VAL A 12 6.13 -4.67 9.89
N ILE A 13 6.14 -3.41 9.46
CA ILE A 13 5.19 -2.38 9.92
C ILE A 13 4.24 -2.04 8.78
N ALA A 14 2.94 -2.26 8.98
CA ALA A 14 1.89 -1.92 8.04
C ALA A 14 1.19 -0.62 8.44
N LEU A 15 1.41 0.47 7.68
CA LEU A 15 0.84 1.78 7.95
C LEU A 15 -0.57 1.89 7.34
N GLY A 16 -1.58 2.15 8.17
CA GLY A 16 -2.95 2.43 7.74
C GLY A 16 -3.15 3.86 7.23
N GLY A 17 -4.34 4.15 6.70
CA GLY A 17 -4.68 5.48 6.18
C GLY A 17 -4.55 6.61 7.21
N ASN A 18 -4.80 6.32 8.49
CA ASN A 18 -4.66 7.32 9.57
C ASN A 18 -3.21 7.79 9.77
N ALA A 19 -2.23 6.97 9.40
CA ALA A 19 -0.81 7.32 9.46
C ALA A 19 -0.34 8.13 8.23
N LEU A 20 -1.20 8.27 7.21
CA LEU A 20 -0.86 8.90 5.94
C LEU A 20 -1.69 10.14 5.62
N GLY A 21 -2.83 10.37 6.31
CA GLY A 21 -3.72 11.51 6.03
C GLY A 21 -4.41 11.45 4.66
N ASN A 22 -5.17 12.49 4.35
CA ASN A 22 -5.97 12.59 3.12
C ASN A 22 -5.43 13.63 2.14
N THR A 23 -4.58 14.54 2.59
CA THR A 23 -3.95 15.57 1.75
C THR A 23 -2.42 15.43 1.81
N PRO A 24 -1.70 15.91 0.76
CA PRO A 24 -0.23 15.91 0.77
C PRO A 24 0.39 16.63 1.97
N GLN A 25 -0.22 17.70 2.43
CA GLN A 25 0.26 18.50 3.58
C GLN A 25 0.09 17.75 4.90
N GLU A 26 -1.09 17.16 5.12
CA GLU A 26 -1.33 16.29 6.28
C GLU A 26 -0.37 15.10 6.27
N GLN A 27 -0.18 14.47 5.11
CA GLN A 27 0.73 13.34 4.97
C GLN A 27 2.16 13.70 5.35
N LEU A 28 2.68 14.85 4.89
CA LEU A 28 4.03 15.32 5.25
C LEU A 28 4.24 15.43 6.77
N GLN A 29 3.21 15.84 7.51
CA GLN A 29 3.31 15.92 8.96
C GLN A 29 3.20 14.54 9.62
N LEU A 30 2.21 13.74 9.22
CA LEU A 30 1.96 12.43 9.80
C LEU A 30 3.10 11.44 9.56
N VAL A 31 3.75 11.47 8.38
CA VAL A 31 4.90 10.60 8.11
C VAL A 31 6.13 10.99 8.95
N LYS A 32 6.30 12.27 9.32
CA LYS A 32 7.37 12.70 10.24
C LYS A 32 7.16 12.14 11.65
N ASP A 33 5.92 12.16 12.13
CA ASP A 33 5.60 11.63 13.47
C ASP A 33 5.68 10.09 13.47
N THR A 34 5.22 9.44 12.41
CA THR A 34 5.36 7.99 12.24
C THR A 34 6.83 7.57 12.14
N ALA A 35 7.66 8.35 11.44
CA ALA A 35 9.10 8.06 11.28
C ALA A 35 9.83 8.02 12.62
N LYS A 36 9.49 8.87 13.60
CA LYS A 36 10.09 8.85 14.92
C LYS A 36 9.93 7.49 15.59
N ASN A 37 8.71 6.95 15.59
CA ASN A 37 8.43 5.65 16.20
C ASN A 37 9.14 4.49 15.45
N ILE A 38 9.27 4.60 14.13
CA ILE A 38 10.03 3.62 13.33
C ILE A 38 11.51 3.68 13.68
N VAL A 39 12.06 4.90 13.80
CA VAL A 39 13.48 5.10 14.11
C VAL A 39 13.80 4.73 15.56
N ASP A 40 12.86 4.82 16.50
CA ASP A 40 13.04 4.28 17.87
C ASP A 40 13.38 2.78 17.81
N MET A 41 12.64 2.00 17.00
CA MET A 41 12.92 0.57 16.80
C MET A 41 14.27 0.33 16.10
N VAL A 42 14.60 1.16 15.11
CA VAL A 42 15.89 1.09 14.41
C VAL A 42 17.06 1.36 15.33
N GLU A 43 16.93 2.33 16.24
CA GLU A 43 17.93 2.69 17.26
C GLU A 43 18.17 1.55 18.26
N GLU A 44 17.12 0.79 18.57
CA GLU A 44 17.19 -0.44 19.38
C GLU A 44 17.81 -1.64 18.63
N GLY A 45 18.21 -1.47 17.35
CA GLY A 45 18.84 -2.52 16.54
C GLY A 45 17.86 -3.39 15.75
N THR A 46 16.59 -3.00 15.65
CA THR A 46 15.58 -3.74 14.90
C THR A 46 15.76 -3.54 13.38
N ASN A 47 15.56 -4.61 12.62
CA ASN A 47 15.48 -4.57 11.16
C ASN A 47 14.04 -4.33 10.74
N VAL A 48 13.77 -3.22 10.05
CA VAL A 48 12.42 -2.77 9.78
C VAL A 48 12.13 -2.74 8.28
N ILE A 49 11.00 -3.36 7.92
CA ILE A 49 10.35 -3.16 6.63
C ILE A 49 9.04 -2.42 6.88
N VAL A 50 8.80 -1.38 6.11
CA VAL A 50 7.58 -0.56 6.18
C VAL A 50 6.73 -0.81 4.95
N SER A 51 5.52 -1.27 5.15
CA SER A 51 4.47 -1.27 4.12
C SER A 51 3.43 -0.20 4.44
N HIS A 52 2.63 0.19 3.47
CA HIS A 52 1.62 1.23 3.66
C HIS A 52 0.39 1.00 2.80
N GLY A 53 -0.76 1.52 3.23
CA GLY A 53 -1.93 1.71 2.38
C GLY A 53 -1.71 2.86 1.39
N ASN A 54 -2.60 2.96 0.40
CA ASN A 54 -2.53 4.02 -0.62
C ASN A 54 -3.92 4.50 -1.09
N GLY A 55 -5.00 4.09 -0.45
CA GLY A 55 -6.36 4.31 -0.95
C GLY A 55 -6.67 5.75 -1.38
N PRO A 56 -6.48 6.77 -0.51
CA PRO A 56 -6.67 8.17 -0.91
C PRO A 56 -5.74 8.60 -2.04
N GLN A 57 -4.47 8.21 -1.98
CA GLN A 57 -3.42 8.66 -2.91
C GLN A 57 -3.59 8.06 -4.31
N VAL A 58 -3.84 6.75 -4.41
CA VAL A 58 -4.10 6.12 -5.71
C VAL A 58 -5.40 6.64 -6.32
N GLY A 59 -6.41 6.90 -5.50
CA GLY A 59 -7.66 7.50 -5.95
C GLY A 59 -7.46 8.92 -6.51
N MET A 60 -6.68 9.74 -5.83
CA MET A 60 -6.34 11.09 -6.29
C MET A 60 -5.58 11.07 -7.63
N ILE A 61 -4.58 10.20 -7.76
CA ILE A 61 -3.79 10.04 -8.99
C ILE A 61 -4.70 9.57 -10.14
N ASN A 62 -5.47 8.51 -9.92
CA ASN A 62 -6.38 7.97 -10.92
C ASN A 62 -7.40 9.01 -11.40
N ASN A 63 -7.98 9.78 -10.47
CA ASN A 63 -8.94 10.83 -10.80
C ASN A 63 -8.30 11.98 -11.60
N ALA A 64 -7.07 12.38 -11.26
CA ALA A 64 -6.37 13.44 -11.97
C ALA A 64 -6.13 13.07 -13.44
N PHE A 65 -5.67 11.84 -13.70
CA PHE A 65 -5.47 11.35 -15.06
C PHE A 65 -6.81 11.15 -15.81
N ALA A 66 -7.83 10.58 -15.16
CA ALA A 66 -9.14 10.40 -15.77
C ALA A 66 -9.77 11.75 -16.16
N TYR A 67 -9.61 12.80 -15.32
CA TYR A 67 -10.08 14.13 -15.64
C TYR A 67 -9.29 14.76 -16.80
N ALA A 68 -7.97 14.66 -16.78
CA ALA A 68 -7.11 15.26 -17.81
C ALA A 68 -7.22 14.54 -19.17
N SER A 69 -7.53 13.25 -19.19
CA SER A 69 -7.74 12.49 -20.43
C SER A 69 -9.11 12.75 -21.07
N ALA A 70 -10.11 13.13 -20.27
CA ALA A 70 -11.45 13.46 -20.77
C ALA A 70 -11.52 14.82 -21.50
N ASP A 71 -10.59 15.75 -21.21
CA ASP A 71 -10.54 17.09 -21.80
C ASP A 71 -9.64 17.13 -23.05
N ASP A 72 -10.21 16.83 -24.20
CA ASP A 72 -9.55 16.82 -25.54
C ASP A 72 -8.32 15.91 -25.68
N GLY A 73 -8.14 14.93 -24.80
CA GLY A 73 -7.06 13.94 -24.90
C GLY A 73 -5.65 14.51 -24.77
N LYS A 74 -5.48 15.64 -24.09
CA LYS A 74 -4.16 16.25 -23.88
C LYS A 74 -3.24 15.41 -23.00
N THR A 75 -3.81 14.58 -22.14
CA THR A 75 -3.10 13.63 -21.29
C THR A 75 -3.63 12.24 -21.58
N PRO A 76 -2.77 11.21 -21.78
CA PRO A 76 -3.24 9.86 -22.00
C PRO A 76 -3.99 9.34 -20.78
N GLU A 77 -4.93 8.43 -21.00
CA GLU A 77 -5.51 7.64 -19.93
C GLU A 77 -4.42 6.84 -19.23
N MET A 78 -4.46 6.79 -17.91
CA MET A 78 -3.48 6.07 -17.11
C MET A 78 -4.10 4.76 -16.61
N PRO A 79 -3.54 3.61 -16.99
CA PRO A 79 -4.01 2.33 -16.46
C PRO A 79 -3.89 2.28 -14.93
N PHE A 80 -4.80 1.57 -14.30
CA PHE A 80 -4.88 1.56 -12.82
C PHE A 80 -3.66 0.96 -12.12
N PRO A 81 -2.97 -0.08 -12.66
CA PRO A 81 -1.72 -0.58 -12.09
C PRO A 81 -0.63 0.49 -12.00
N GLU A 82 -0.50 1.34 -13.02
CA GLU A 82 0.47 2.44 -13.09
C GLU A 82 0.15 3.52 -12.05
N ALA A 83 -1.13 3.85 -11.84
CA ALA A 83 -1.55 4.73 -10.75
C ALA A 83 -1.18 4.14 -9.38
N GLY A 84 -1.28 2.81 -9.22
CA GLY A 84 -0.80 2.06 -8.08
C GLY A 84 0.71 2.25 -7.86
N ALA A 85 1.50 2.06 -8.90
CA ALA A 85 2.97 2.24 -8.86
C ALA A 85 3.36 3.69 -8.52
N MET A 86 2.70 4.68 -9.13
CA MET A 86 2.91 6.10 -8.81
C MET A 86 2.64 6.40 -7.35
N SER A 87 1.58 5.81 -6.76
CA SER A 87 1.25 5.99 -5.35
C SER A 87 2.33 5.42 -4.42
N GLN A 88 2.95 4.30 -4.80
CA GLN A 88 4.08 3.72 -4.06
C GLN A 88 5.28 4.66 -4.07
N GLY A 89 5.63 5.23 -5.24
CA GLY A 89 6.72 6.19 -5.37
C GLY A 89 6.45 7.45 -4.55
N TYR A 90 5.25 8.01 -4.62
CA TYR A 90 4.85 9.20 -3.88
C TYR A 90 4.93 9.01 -2.35
N ILE A 91 4.28 7.98 -1.83
CA ILE A 91 4.24 7.72 -0.39
C ILE A 91 5.62 7.23 0.09
N GLY A 92 6.25 6.33 -0.66
CA GLY A 92 7.56 5.78 -0.34
C GLY A 92 8.65 6.85 -0.29
N TYR A 93 8.63 7.83 -1.20
CA TYR A 93 9.52 8.99 -1.15
C TYR A 93 9.38 9.76 0.17
N GLN A 94 8.15 10.08 0.58
CA GLN A 94 7.93 10.84 1.81
C GLN A 94 8.33 10.06 3.07
N LEU A 95 7.98 8.77 3.14
CA LEU A 95 8.36 7.89 4.25
C LEU A 95 9.89 7.73 4.33
N SER A 96 10.54 7.39 3.22
CA SER A 96 11.99 7.21 3.18
C SER A 96 12.72 8.49 3.60
N GLN A 97 12.27 9.66 3.11
CA GLN A 97 12.86 10.95 3.47
C GLN A 97 12.68 11.24 4.98
N ALA A 98 11.49 11.03 5.52
CA ALA A 98 11.21 11.30 6.93
C ALA A 98 12.03 10.39 7.87
N ILE A 99 12.09 9.09 7.55
CA ILE A 99 12.89 8.10 8.30
C ILE A 99 14.39 8.45 8.22
N LEU A 100 14.91 8.72 7.01
CA LEU A 100 16.31 9.07 6.82
C LEU A 100 16.70 10.34 7.57
N ASN A 101 15.84 11.36 7.55
CA ASN A 101 16.09 12.61 8.25
C ASN A 101 16.14 12.40 9.77
N ASP A 102 15.22 11.61 10.34
CA ASP A 102 15.21 11.34 11.78
C ASP A 102 16.42 10.49 12.20
N MET A 103 16.80 9.48 11.43
CA MET A 103 18.04 8.72 11.64
C MET A 103 19.27 9.63 11.65
N LYS A 104 19.38 10.57 10.70
CA LYS A 104 20.49 11.53 10.65
C LYS A 104 20.52 12.46 11.86
N LEU A 105 19.36 12.94 12.32
CA LEU A 105 19.27 13.78 13.52
C LEU A 105 19.73 13.05 14.78
N ARG A 106 19.54 11.73 14.83
CA ARG A 106 19.99 10.86 15.94
C ARG A 106 21.41 10.31 15.76
N GLY A 107 22.10 10.61 14.66
CA GLY A 107 23.43 10.08 14.38
C GLY A 107 23.46 8.59 14.06
N ILE A 108 22.35 8.02 13.58
CA ILE A 108 22.25 6.62 13.19
C ILE A 108 22.78 6.48 11.76
N ASP A 109 23.85 5.71 11.59
CA ASP A 109 24.49 5.45 10.28
C ASP A 109 23.82 4.29 9.55
N ARG A 110 22.55 4.49 9.17
CA ARG A 110 21.77 3.59 8.32
C ARG A 110 21.11 4.39 7.21
N SER A 111 20.67 3.71 6.17
CA SER A 111 20.00 4.32 5.02
C SER A 111 18.61 3.73 4.81
N THR A 112 17.85 4.34 3.92
CA THR A 112 16.52 3.87 3.51
C THR A 112 16.51 3.51 2.05
N ALA A 113 15.63 2.60 1.66
CA ALA A 113 15.32 2.30 0.28
C ALA A 113 13.79 2.19 0.11
N CYS A 114 13.28 2.70 -1.01
CA CYS A 114 11.90 2.45 -1.41
C CYS A 114 11.91 1.57 -2.66
N VAL A 115 11.21 0.44 -2.59
CA VAL A 115 11.07 -0.51 -3.70
C VAL A 115 9.64 -0.48 -4.19
N VAL A 116 9.43 -0.10 -5.46
CA VAL A 116 8.15 -0.31 -6.13
C VAL A 116 7.97 -1.81 -6.29
N THR A 117 6.88 -2.33 -5.74
CA THR A 117 6.69 -3.76 -5.54
C THR A 117 5.48 -4.24 -6.31
N GLN A 118 5.62 -5.37 -6.99
CA GLN A 118 4.56 -6.10 -7.66
C GLN A 118 4.13 -7.29 -6.79
N THR A 119 2.84 -7.64 -6.85
CA THR A 119 2.31 -8.78 -6.11
C THR A 119 1.51 -9.67 -7.05
N VAL A 120 1.98 -10.90 -7.22
CA VAL A 120 1.28 -11.91 -8.03
C VAL A 120 -0.04 -12.27 -7.36
N VAL A 121 -1.10 -12.32 -8.16
CA VAL A 121 -2.44 -12.74 -7.76
C VAL A 121 -2.95 -13.86 -8.66
N ASP A 122 -3.84 -14.70 -8.13
CA ASP A 122 -4.44 -15.79 -8.88
C ASP A 122 -5.57 -15.25 -9.79
N PRO A 123 -5.50 -15.44 -11.13
CA PRO A 123 -6.58 -15.05 -12.04
C PRO A 123 -7.93 -15.71 -11.72
N SER A 124 -7.93 -16.85 -11.05
CA SER A 124 -9.14 -17.57 -10.64
C SER A 124 -9.75 -17.08 -9.33
N ASP A 125 -9.10 -16.12 -8.64
CA ASP A 125 -9.59 -15.60 -7.35
C ASP A 125 -11.03 -15.08 -7.50
N PRO A 126 -11.96 -15.50 -6.62
CA PRO A 126 -13.36 -15.07 -6.66
C PRO A 126 -13.57 -13.55 -6.62
N ALA A 127 -12.60 -12.79 -6.10
CA ALA A 127 -12.65 -11.34 -6.06
C ALA A 127 -12.78 -10.70 -7.44
N PHE A 128 -12.25 -11.33 -8.49
CA PHE A 128 -12.38 -10.83 -9.86
C PHE A 128 -13.81 -10.95 -10.40
N ARG A 129 -14.61 -11.92 -9.90
CA ARG A 129 -16.02 -12.07 -10.26
C ARG A 129 -16.95 -11.20 -9.44
N ASN A 130 -16.52 -10.76 -8.26
CA ASN A 130 -17.29 -9.89 -7.36
C ASN A 130 -16.41 -8.78 -6.79
N PRO A 131 -16.15 -7.73 -7.58
CA PRO A 131 -15.39 -6.56 -7.10
C PRO A 131 -16.07 -5.88 -5.92
N THR A 132 -15.30 -5.56 -4.88
CA THR A 132 -15.82 -4.98 -3.64
C THR A 132 -14.98 -3.84 -3.08
N LYS A 133 -13.73 -3.66 -3.56
CA LYS A 133 -12.82 -2.64 -3.01
C LYS A 133 -13.13 -1.27 -3.63
N PRO A 134 -13.65 -0.27 -2.87
CA PRO A 134 -13.97 1.03 -3.41
C PRO A 134 -12.69 1.80 -3.76
N VAL A 135 -12.68 2.42 -4.94
CA VAL A 135 -11.60 3.29 -5.43
C VAL A 135 -12.17 4.56 -6.06
N GLY A 136 -11.35 5.58 -6.22
CA GLY A 136 -11.73 6.81 -6.90
C GLY A 136 -12.68 7.72 -6.12
N ALA A 137 -13.26 8.71 -6.81
CA ALA A 137 -14.16 9.70 -6.25
C ALA A 137 -15.55 9.15 -5.96
N PHE A 138 -16.29 9.86 -5.10
CA PHE A 138 -17.72 9.66 -4.94
C PHE A 138 -18.47 10.28 -6.11
N LEU A 139 -19.43 9.56 -6.64
CA LEU A 139 -20.31 9.95 -7.75
C LEU A 139 -21.76 9.91 -7.29
N SER A 140 -22.62 10.63 -7.99
CA SER A 140 -24.06 10.39 -7.92
C SER A 140 -24.41 9.04 -8.57
N GLU A 141 -25.59 8.50 -8.29
CA GLU A 141 -26.06 7.27 -8.92
C GLU A 141 -26.14 7.39 -10.45
N GLU A 142 -26.57 8.56 -10.95
CA GLU A 142 -26.70 8.84 -12.38
C GLU A 142 -25.32 8.84 -13.07
N GLU A 143 -24.33 9.54 -12.49
CA GLU A 143 -22.96 9.57 -12.99
C GLU A 143 -22.32 8.18 -12.98
N ALA A 144 -22.53 7.40 -11.91
CA ALA A 144 -22.03 6.05 -11.80
C ALA A 144 -22.62 5.11 -12.88
N LYS A 145 -23.93 5.22 -13.14
CA LYS A 145 -24.60 4.44 -14.21
C LYS A 145 -24.09 4.83 -15.60
N ALA A 146 -23.93 6.14 -15.86
CA ALA A 146 -23.39 6.62 -17.13
C ALA A 146 -21.96 6.10 -17.36
N LYS A 147 -21.07 6.23 -16.37
CA LYS A 147 -19.71 5.70 -16.45
C LYS A 147 -19.66 4.18 -16.57
N ALA A 148 -20.53 3.44 -15.88
CA ALA A 148 -20.60 1.99 -16.01
C ALA A 148 -20.97 1.57 -17.44
N ALA A 149 -21.90 2.29 -18.09
CA ALA A 149 -22.29 2.03 -19.47
C ALA A 149 -21.15 2.35 -20.47
N GLU A 150 -20.37 3.39 -20.22
CA GLU A 150 -19.26 3.81 -21.05
C GLU A 150 -18.03 2.91 -20.92
N THR A 151 -17.66 2.54 -19.68
CA THR A 151 -16.37 1.90 -19.37
C THR A 151 -16.48 0.40 -19.10
N GLY A 152 -17.69 -0.11 -18.82
CA GLY A 152 -17.90 -1.48 -18.32
C GLY A 152 -17.46 -1.69 -16.87
N TRP A 153 -17.06 -0.62 -16.16
CA TRP A 153 -16.63 -0.70 -14.77
C TRP A 153 -17.82 -0.94 -13.83
N THR A 154 -17.54 -1.55 -12.70
CA THR A 154 -18.55 -1.79 -11.66
C THR A 154 -18.53 -0.68 -10.64
N PHE A 155 -19.72 -0.15 -10.31
CA PHE A 155 -19.90 0.85 -9.26
C PHE A 155 -20.83 0.31 -8.19
N LYS A 156 -20.57 0.66 -6.93
CA LYS A 156 -21.42 0.33 -5.77
C LYS A 156 -21.61 1.55 -4.88
N GLU A 157 -22.73 1.57 -4.20
CA GLU A 157 -23.00 2.55 -3.16
C GLU A 157 -22.06 2.31 -1.97
N ASP A 158 -21.46 3.38 -1.44
CA ASP A 158 -20.47 3.33 -0.36
C ASP A 158 -20.98 4.07 0.88
N ALA A 159 -21.68 3.35 1.73
CA ALA A 159 -22.09 3.74 3.08
C ALA A 159 -22.81 5.09 3.16
N GLY A 160 -23.76 5.36 2.29
CA GLY A 160 -24.58 6.60 2.27
C GLY A 160 -23.87 7.84 1.77
N ARG A 161 -22.61 7.72 1.32
CA ARG A 161 -21.78 8.84 0.86
C ARG A 161 -21.83 9.07 -0.65
N GLY A 162 -22.41 8.13 -1.39
CA GLY A 162 -22.50 8.14 -2.84
C GLY A 162 -21.96 6.86 -3.45
N TRP A 163 -21.82 6.83 -4.77
CA TRP A 163 -21.37 5.68 -5.54
C TRP A 163 -19.87 5.77 -5.85
N ARG A 164 -19.19 4.64 -5.74
CA ARG A 164 -17.77 4.55 -6.11
C ARG A 164 -17.52 3.37 -7.03
N GLN A 165 -16.52 3.51 -7.88
CA GLN A 165 -15.98 2.37 -8.61
C GLN A 165 -15.49 1.33 -7.61
N VAL A 166 -15.77 0.06 -7.88
CA VAL A 166 -15.20 -1.05 -7.11
C VAL A 166 -14.34 -1.92 -8.01
N VAL A 167 -13.18 -2.29 -7.49
CA VAL A 167 -12.23 -3.19 -8.14
C VAL A 167 -12.08 -4.48 -7.36
N ALA A 168 -11.53 -5.51 -7.99
CA ALA A 168 -11.19 -6.74 -7.32
C ALA A 168 -10.19 -6.50 -6.18
N SER A 169 -10.30 -7.29 -5.11
CA SER A 169 -9.31 -7.33 -4.02
C SER A 169 -8.85 -8.77 -3.78
N PRO A 170 -8.03 -9.32 -4.70
CA PRO A 170 -7.56 -10.69 -4.62
C PRO A 170 -6.57 -10.91 -3.50
N LYS A 171 -6.34 -12.17 -3.15
CA LYS A 171 -5.33 -12.55 -2.16
C LYS A 171 -3.93 -12.47 -2.77
N PRO A 172 -2.92 -11.97 -2.03
CA PRO A 172 -1.53 -12.00 -2.47
C PRO A 172 -1.02 -13.44 -2.51
N VAL A 173 -0.40 -13.83 -3.61
CA VAL A 173 0.23 -15.15 -3.78
C VAL A 173 1.72 -15.04 -3.51
N ARG A 174 2.42 -14.08 -4.13
CA ARG A 174 3.85 -13.88 -4.04
C ARG A 174 4.21 -12.43 -4.31
N ILE A 175 5.20 -11.91 -3.61
CA ILE A 175 5.79 -10.59 -3.88
C ILE A 175 6.95 -10.79 -4.86
N VAL A 176 6.92 -10.10 -5.99
CA VAL A 176 7.89 -10.31 -7.07
C VAL A 176 9.30 -9.88 -6.63
N GLU A 177 9.43 -8.72 -6.01
CA GLU A 177 10.69 -8.13 -5.57
C GLU A 177 11.13 -8.60 -4.18
N PHE A 178 10.62 -9.75 -3.71
CA PHE A 178 10.91 -10.27 -2.36
C PHE A 178 12.41 -10.38 -2.07
N ASP A 179 13.18 -10.96 -3.00
CA ASP A 179 14.62 -11.17 -2.82
C ASP A 179 15.36 -9.84 -2.73
N ALA A 180 15.01 -8.85 -3.57
CA ALA A 180 15.59 -7.52 -3.52
C ALA A 180 15.28 -6.79 -2.21
N VAL A 181 14.04 -6.89 -1.71
CA VAL A 181 13.64 -6.31 -0.41
C VAL A 181 14.42 -6.98 0.71
N LYS A 182 14.59 -8.30 0.65
CA LYS A 182 15.37 -9.07 1.62
C LYS A 182 16.84 -8.66 1.63
N ASP A 183 17.48 -8.58 0.48
CA ASP A 183 18.90 -8.21 0.36
C ASP A 183 19.15 -6.79 0.88
N LEU A 184 18.24 -5.86 0.62
CA LEU A 184 18.32 -4.51 1.17
C LEU A 184 18.19 -4.51 2.70
N MET A 185 17.23 -5.24 3.25
CA MET A 185 17.07 -5.36 4.72
C MET A 185 18.32 -6.01 5.34
N ASP A 186 18.81 -7.10 4.78
CA ASP A 186 20.03 -7.78 5.22
C ASP A 186 21.27 -6.88 5.08
N GLY A 187 21.24 -5.94 4.11
CA GLY A 187 22.24 -4.89 3.94
C GLY A 187 22.15 -3.76 4.95
N GLY A 188 21.16 -3.76 5.85
CA GLY A 188 20.99 -2.75 6.90
C GLY A 188 20.10 -1.57 6.53
N TYR A 189 19.43 -1.61 5.41
CA TYR A 189 18.50 -0.55 5.02
C TYR A 189 17.18 -0.68 5.79
N VAL A 190 16.55 0.45 6.08
CA VAL A 190 15.12 0.49 6.40
C VAL A 190 14.39 0.51 5.06
N VAL A 191 13.60 -0.53 4.78
CA VAL A 191 13.01 -0.72 3.45
C VAL A 191 11.54 -0.34 3.46
N VAL A 192 11.12 0.54 2.55
CA VAL A 192 9.71 0.79 2.26
C VAL A 192 9.33 -0.05 1.04
N SER A 193 8.35 -0.95 1.20
CA SER A 193 7.92 -1.86 0.12
C SER A 193 6.45 -2.25 0.24
N THR A 194 5.93 -2.98 -0.71
CA THR A 194 4.52 -3.46 -0.74
C THR A 194 3.49 -2.38 -0.51
N GLY A 195 3.79 -1.16 -0.96
CA GLY A 195 2.87 -0.03 -0.86
C GLY A 195 1.54 -0.30 -1.56
N GLY A 196 0.42 -0.01 -0.87
CA GLY A 196 -0.92 -0.32 -1.37
C GLY A 196 -1.23 -1.82 -1.51
N GLY A 197 -0.37 -2.68 -0.96
CA GLY A 197 -0.41 -4.13 -1.12
C GLY A 197 0.44 -4.66 -2.27
N GLY A 198 1.19 -3.79 -2.95
CA GLY A 198 1.90 -4.06 -4.21
C GLY A 198 1.02 -3.84 -5.44
N VAL A 199 1.63 -3.60 -6.60
CA VAL A 199 0.92 -3.57 -7.89
C VAL A 199 0.48 -4.98 -8.22
N PRO A 200 -0.84 -5.24 -8.37
CA PRO A 200 -1.31 -6.57 -8.70
C PRO A 200 -0.90 -6.97 -10.11
N VAL A 201 -0.35 -8.17 -10.25
CA VAL A 201 0.04 -8.73 -11.55
C VAL A 201 -0.42 -10.17 -11.70
N PHE A 202 -0.79 -10.56 -12.91
CA PHE A 202 -0.85 -11.96 -13.31
C PHE A 202 0.53 -12.44 -13.74
N GLU A 203 0.83 -13.69 -13.44
CA GLU A 203 2.01 -14.37 -13.96
C GLU A 203 1.56 -15.45 -14.95
N LYS A 204 2.05 -15.34 -16.18
CA LYS A 204 1.79 -16.30 -17.24
C LYS A 204 3.08 -16.60 -17.98
N GLU A 205 3.47 -17.86 -18.03
CA GLU A 205 4.70 -18.31 -18.72
C GLU A 205 5.97 -17.56 -18.27
N GLY A 206 6.02 -17.16 -16.98
CA GLY A 206 7.13 -16.40 -16.41
C GLY A 206 7.13 -14.90 -16.73
N LEU A 207 6.08 -14.39 -17.38
CA LEU A 207 5.91 -12.97 -17.68
C LEU A 207 4.83 -12.36 -16.78
N TYR A 208 4.99 -11.09 -16.45
CA TYR A 208 4.07 -10.34 -15.60
C TYR A 208 3.23 -9.36 -16.41
N GLU A 209 1.94 -9.28 -16.09
CA GLU A 209 1.00 -8.34 -16.66
C GLU A 209 0.21 -7.66 -15.53
N GLY A 210 0.20 -6.31 -15.53
CA GLY A 210 -0.54 -5.52 -14.54
C GLY A 210 -2.05 -5.75 -14.64
N VAL A 211 -2.74 -5.84 -13.50
CA VAL A 211 -4.20 -6.05 -13.43
C VAL A 211 -4.87 -4.94 -12.66
N PRO A 212 -6.04 -4.44 -13.13
CA PRO A 212 -6.82 -3.42 -12.42
C PRO A 212 -7.48 -4.02 -11.17
N ALA A 213 -6.71 -4.09 -10.07
CA ALA A 213 -7.13 -4.59 -8.77
C ALA A 213 -6.42 -3.83 -7.65
N VAL A 214 -6.84 -4.00 -6.42
CA VAL A 214 -6.17 -3.46 -5.22
C VAL A 214 -6.06 -4.56 -4.18
N ILE A 215 -4.85 -4.92 -3.81
CA ILE A 215 -4.63 -5.90 -2.76
C ILE A 215 -4.79 -5.21 -1.39
N ASP A 216 -5.40 -5.91 -0.46
CA ASP A 216 -5.47 -5.42 0.91
C ASP A 216 -4.06 -5.39 1.54
N LYS A 217 -3.64 -4.21 2.04
CA LYS A 217 -2.30 -4.01 2.59
C LYS A 217 -1.99 -4.94 3.76
N ASP A 218 -3.00 -5.25 4.60
CA ASP A 218 -2.77 -6.08 5.78
C ASP A 218 -2.48 -7.52 5.37
N ARG A 219 -3.16 -8.01 4.31
CA ARG A 219 -2.87 -9.33 3.71
C ARG A 219 -1.48 -9.38 3.08
N SER A 220 -1.10 -8.35 2.32
CA SER A 220 0.24 -8.30 1.71
C SER A 220 1.34 -8.16 2.77
N SER A 221 1.12 -7.36 3.81
CA SER A 221 2.06 -7.23 4.92
C SER A 221 2.20 -8.53 5.70
N ALA A 222 1.10 -9.25 5.92
CA ALA A 222 1.13 -10.56 6.55
C ALA A 222 1.88 -11.60 5.68
N LYS A 223 1.64 -11.56 4.36
CA LYS A 223 2.38 -12.42 3.41
C LYS A 223 3.87 -12.10 3.44
N LEU A 224 4.23 -10.81 3.37
CA LEU A 224 5.61 -10.36 3.46
C LEU A 224 6.27 -10.81 4.77
N ALA A 225 5.63 -10.59 5.91
CA ALA A 225 6.14 -10.99 7.21
C ALA A 225 6.34 -12.51 7.32
N ALA A 226 5.39 -13.29 6.81
CA ALA A 226 5.48 -14.75 6.81
C ALA A 226 6.61 -15.26 5.91
N ASP A 227 6.77 -14.70 4.70
CA ASP A 227 7.81 -15.11 3.75
C ASP A 227 9.21 -14.74 4.26
N PHE A 228 9.34 -13.62 4.97
CA PHE A 228 10.57 -13.23 5.66
C PHE A 228 10.89 -14.07 6.90
N GLY A 229 9.90 -14.71 7.51
CA GLY A 229 10.00 -15.24 8.86
C GLY A 229 10.22 -14.12 9.88
N ALA A 230 9.56 -12.97 9.70
CA ALA A 230 9.69 -11.82 10.59
C ALA A 230 9.26 -12.17 12.02
N ASP A 231 9.97 -11.64 13.01
CA ASP A 231 9.65 -11.86 14.43
C ASP A 231 8.35 -11.18 14.83
N MET A 232 7.96 -10.10 14.12
CA MET A 232 6.77 -9.33 14.44
C MET A 232 6.15 -8.69 13.20
N LEU A 233 4.80 -8.65 13.16
CA LEU A 233 4.02 -7.81 12.28
C LEU A 233 3.25 -6.78 13.13
N VAL A 234 3.49 -5.49 12.87
CA VAL A 234 2.79 -4.39 13.52
C VAL A 234 1.85 -3.73 12.52
N ILE A 235 0.56 -3.69 12.82
CA ILE A 235 -0.45 -3.04 11.99
C ILE A 235 -0.90 -1.76 12.68
N LEU A 236 -0.51 -0.60 12.15
CA LEU A 236 -0.96 0.69 12.66
C LEU A 236 -2.31 1.04 12.03
N THR A 237 -3.35 0.97 12.83
CA THR A 237 -4.74 1.16 12.43
C THR A 237 -5.52 1.93 13.50
N ALA A 238 -6.77 2.30 13.22
CA ALA A 238 -7.64 3.02 14.15
C ALA A 238 -8.18 2.17 15.31
N VAL A 239 -7.95 0.86 15.28
CA VAL A 239 -8.41 -0.08 16.33
C VAL A 239 -7.21 -0.64 17.09
N GLU A 240 -7.38 -0.84 18.39
CA GLU A 240 -6.30 -1.30 19.27
C GLU A 240 -5.93 -2.78 19.05
N LYS A 241 -6.87 -3.59 18.57
CA LYS A 241 -6.68 -5.04 18.43
C LYS A 241 -7.34 -5.56 17.17
N VAL A 242 -6.86 -6.70 16.70
CA VAL A 242 -7.55 -7.49 15.66
C VAL A 242 -8.89 -7.95 16.21
N CYS A 243 -9.97 -7.69 15.46
CA CYS A 243 -11.32 -8.04 15.87
C CYS A 243 -11.85 -9.22 15.05
N VAL A 244 -12.54 -10.14 15.69
CA VAL A 244 -13.34 -11.18 15.05
C VAL A 244 -14.79 -10.71 15.02
N ASN A 245 -15.48 -10.85 13.89
CA ASN A 245 -16.87 -10.40 13.70
C ASN A 245 -17.07 -8.90 13.99
N PHE A 246 -16.19 -8.07 13.49
CA PHE A 246 -16.16 -6.61 13.71
C PHE A 246 -17.51 -5.93 13.43
N GLU A 247 -18.23 -6.35 12.39
CA GLU A 247 -19.55 -5.81 12.03
C GLU A 247 -20.64 -6.05 13.09
N ILE A 248 -20.44 -7.03 13.97
CA ILE A 248 -21.37 -7.36 15.05
C ILE A 248 -21.01 -6.62 16.36
N GLY A 249 -19.93 -5.81 16.33
CA GLY A 249 -19.51 -4.98 17.48
C GLY A 249 -19.00 -5.77 18.68
N ARG A 250 -18.55 -7.02 18.50
CA ARG A 250 -18.08 -7.86 19.61
C ARG A 250 -16.90 -8.76 19.24
N ALA A 251 -16.00 -8.81 20.16
CA ALA A 251 -14.87 -9.65 20.45
C ALA A 251 -13.53 -9.15 19.93
N HIS A 252 -12.75 -8.65 20.88
CA HIS A 252 -11.31 -8.55 20.79
C HIS A 252 -10.71 -9.94 21.08
N VAL A 253 -9.78 -10.36 20.26
CA VAL A 253 -8.91 -11.54 20.51
C VAL A 253 -7.55 -11.06 20.93
#